data_69803d9f4b1ba0ca5f6aeea48da40e6b
#
_entry.id   69803d9f4b1ba0ca5f6aeea48da40e6b
#
_cell.length_a   1.000
_cell.length_b   1.000
_cell.length_c   1.000
_cell.angle_alpha   90.00
_cell.angle_beta   90.00
_cell.angle_gamma   90.00
#
_symmetry.space_group_name_H-M   'P 1'
#
loop_
_entity.id
_entity.type
_entity.pdbx_description
1 polymer ?
#
loop_
_entity_poly.entity_id
_entity_poly.type
_entity_poly.pdbx_seq_one_letter_code
_entity_poly.pdbx_strand_id
1 'polypeptide(L)'
;LVQGGRSNGARVACRTACATGARAVLALAFPLHPPGHPEKSRAGELSLARTDVLVINGSRDPFGIPDQAPRIRVVVLDGETHALSRRPETAGAAAGAWLAGLPGLIHP
;
A
#
# COMPACT_ATOMS: atom_id res chain seq x y z
N LEU A 1 4.07 12.09 10.46
CA LEU A 1 4.87 11.55 9.35
C LEU A 1 4.14 10.40 8.68
N VAL A 2 3.91 10.51 7.39
CA VAL A 2 3.39 9.43 6.55
C VAL A 2 4.53 8.96 5.65
N GLN A 3 4.73 7.65 5.61
CA GLN A 3 5.78 7.05 4.82
C GLN A 3 5.15 6.33 3.62
N GLY A 4 5.74 6.47 2.47
CA GLY A 4 5.19 5.87 1.26
C GLY A 4 6.25 5.22 0.40
N GLY A 5 5.81 4.33 -0.47
CA GLY A 5 6.70 3.70 -1.42
C GLY A 5 5.93 2.99 -2.52
N ARG A 6 6.62 2.68 -3.59
CA ARG A 6 6.08 1.98 -4.75
C ARG A 6 6.86 0.69 -4.96
N SER A 7 6.15 -0.40 -5.21
CA SER A 7 6.74 -1.71 -5.49
C SER A 7 7.66 -2.14 -4.34
N ASN A 8 8.94 -2.42 -4.58
CA ASN A 8 9.86 -2.76 -3.50
C ASN A 8 10.02 -1.64 -2.49
N GLY A 9 9.86 -0.39 -2.90
CA GLY A 9 9.81 0.74 -1.97
C GLY A 9 8.63 0.67 -1.01
N ALA A 10 7.51 0.10 -1.42
CA ALA A 10 6.37 -0.13 -0.53
C ALA A 10 6.74 -1.15 0.55
N ARG A 11 7.48 -2.20 0.21
CA ARG A 11 7.97 -3.18 1.18
C ARG A 11 8.91 -2.53 2.19
N VAL A 12 9.83 -1.70 1.70
CA VAL A 12 10.76 -0.98 2.58
C VAL A 12 9.99 -0.05 3.51
N ALA A 13 9.00 0.68 3.00
CA ALA A 13 8.19 1.58 3.82
C ALA A 13 7.50 0.83 4.96
N CYS A 14 6.92 -0.35 4.68
CA CYS A 14 6.27 -1.15 5.73
C CYS A 14 7.27 -1.66 6.76
N ARG A 15 8.44 -2.11 6.31
CA ARG A 15 9.45 -2.66 7.22
C ARG A 15 10.10 -1.62 8.12
N THR A 16 10.14 -0.36 7.67
CA THR A 16 10.85 0.70 8.41
C THR A 16 9.92 1.64 9.16
N ALA A 17 8.61 1.59 8.93
CA ALA A 17 7.67 2.55 9.49
C ALA A 17 7.70 2.59 11.03
N CYS A 18 7.81 1.43 11.67
CA CYS A 18 7.88 1.38 13.13
C CYS A 18 9.12 2.11 13.65
N ALA A 19 10.27 1.89 13.04
CA ALA A 19 11.53 2.52 13.45
C ALA A 19 11.53 4.04 13.22
N THR A 20 10.86 4.50 12.16
CA THR A 20 10.80 5.94 11.84
C THR A 20 9.70 6.67 12.60
N GLY A 21 8.81 5.94 13.27
CA GLY A 21 7.65 6.54 13.94
C GLY A 21 6.57 7.02 12.99
N ALA A 22 6.49 6.45 11.78
CA ALA A 22 5.46 6.83 10.82
C ALA A 22 4.07 6.53 11.37
N ARG A 23 3.13 7.46 11.14
CA ARG A 23 1.74 7.30 11.58
C ARG A 23 0.87 6.54 10.60
N ALA A 24 1.34 6.42 9.37
CA ALA A 24 0.63 5.72 8.32
C ALA A 24 1.60 5.38 7.19
N VAL A 25 1.27 4.36 6.42
CA VAL A 25 2.04 3.94 5.26
C VAL A 25 1.14 3.92 4.03
N LEU A 26 1.61 4.53 2.95
CA LEU A 26 0.99 4.44 1.64
C LEU A 26 1.82 3.48 0.79
N ALA A 27 1.25 2.31 0.49
CA ALA A 27 1.94 1.26 -0.26
C ALA A 27 1.34 1.16 -1.67
N LEU A 28 2.01 1.71 -2.65
CA LEU A 28 1.57 1.65 -4.04
C LEU A 28 2.16 0.41 -4.72
N ALA A 29 1.29 -0.40 -5.31
CA ALA A 29 1.68 -1.60 -6.02
C ALA A 29 2.57 -2.50 -5.15
N PHE A 30 2.09 -2.85 -3.96
CA PHE A 30 2.80 -3.74 -3.06
C PHE A 30 3.00 -5.10 -3.72
N PRO A 31 4.24 -5.57 -3.89
CA PRO A 31 4.49 -6.84 -4.56
C PRO A 31 4.30 -8.00 -3.57
N LEU A 32 3.05 -8.50 -3.48
CA LEU A 32 2.66 -9.53 -2.53
C LEU A 32 3.50 -10.80 -2.67
N HIS A 33 3.82 -11.17 -3.91
CA HIS A 33 4.66 -12.33 -4.21
C HIS A 33 5.34 -12.12 -5.56
N PRO A 34 6.42 -12.83 -5.85
CA PRO A 34 6.97 -12.81 -7.22
C PRO A 34 5.92 -13.34 -8.22
N PRO A 35 5.87 -12.81 -9.45
CA PRO A 35 4.94 -13.32 -10.45
C PRO A 35 5.07 -14.82 -10.63
N GLY A 36 3.94 -15.55 -10.62
CA GLY A 36 3.92 -17.00 -10.76
C GLY A 36 4.27 -17.79 -9.50
N HIS A 37 4.55 -17.12 -8.38
CA HIS A 37 4.94 -17.77 -7.12
C HIS A 37 4.10 -17.30 -5.94
N PRO A 38 2.77 -17.57 -5.94
CA PRO A 38 1.91 -17.11 -4.85
C PRO A 38 2.26 -17.72 -3.49
N GLU A 39 2.97 -18.86 -3.45
CA GLU A 39 3.43 -19.48 -2.22
C GLU A 39 4.51 -18.67 -1.51
N LYS A 40 5.15 -17.73 -2.22
CA LYS A 40 6.17 -16.84 -1.64
C LYS A 40 5.55 -15.52 -1.20
N SER A 41 4.48 -15.58 -0.43
CA SER A 41 3.73 -14.41 0.01
C SER A 41 4.55 -13.55 0.97
N ARG A 42 4.44 -12.24 0.78
CA ARG A 42 5.05 -11.22 1.64
C ARG A 42 4.02 -10.48 2.48
N ALA A 43 2.83 -11.09 2.65
CA ALA A 43 1.74 -10.46 3.39
C ALA A 43 2.15 -10.03 4.81
N GLY A 44 3.02 -10.80 5.47
CA GLY A 44 3.50 -10.47 6.80
C GLY A 44 4.27 -9.15 6.87
N GLU A 45 4.86 -8.71 5.77
CA GLU A 45 5.59 -7.43 5.75
C GLU A 45 4.66 -6.23 5.95
N LEU A 46 3.40 -6.33 5.52
CA LEU A 46 2.43 -5.26 5.73
C LEU A 46 2.18 -5.03 7.22
N SER A 47 2.14 -6.11 7.99
CA SER A 47 1.90 -6.03 9.44
C SER A 47 3.11 -5.48 10.21
N LEU A 48 4.30 -5.52 9.63
CA LEU A 48 5.49 -4.96 10.26
C LEU A 48 5.43 -3.45 10.44
N ALA A 49 4.58 -2.77 9.65
CA ALA A 49 4.41 -1.33 9.76
C ALA A 49 3.88 -0.92 11.14
N ARG A 50 3.04 -1.76 11.76
CA ARG A 50 2.42 -1.52 13.07
C ARG A 50 1.67 -0.20 13.14
N THR A 51 1.11 0.22 12.02
CA THR A 51 0.31 1.44 11.88
C THR A 51 -0.66 1.23 10.72
N ASP A 52 -1.47 2.24 10.43
CA ASP A 52 -2.42 2.14 9.33
C ASP A 52 -1.71 2.11 8.01
N VAL A 53 -2.08 1.16 7.14
CA VAL A 53 -1.52 0.98 5.82
C VAL A 53 -2.63 1.07 4.79
N LEU A 54 -2.44 1.89 3.77
CA LEU A 54 -3.26 1.86 2.58
C LEU A 54 -2.44 1.21 1.46
N VAL A 55 -2.98 0.12 0.92
CA VAL A 55 -2.41 -0.54 -0.26
C VAL A 55 -3.27 -0.15 -1.46
N ILE A 56 -2.63 0.31 -2.52
CA ILE A 56 -3.31 0.57 -3.81
C ILE A 56 -2.65 -0.30 -4.86
N ASN A 57 -3.40 -1.29 -5.36
CA ASN A 57 -2.90 -2.23 -6.36
C ASN A 57 -3.84 -2.27 -7.56
N GLY A 58 -3.29 -2.62 -8.72
CA GLY A 58 -4.08 -2.84 -9.92
C GLY A 58 -4.71 -4.23 -9.92
N SER A 59 -5.90 -4.35 -10.52
CA SER A 59 -6.58 -5.65 -10.63
C SER A 59 -5.82 -6.65 -11.49
N ARG A 60 -4.91 -6.16 -12.35
CA ARG A 60 -4.10 -6.97 -13.25
C ARG A 60 -2.65 -7.09 -12.82
N ASP A 61 -2.36 -6.82 -11.57
CA ASP A 61 -0.99 -6.87 -11.05
C ASP A 61 -0.55 -8.33 -10.90
N PRO A 62 0.48 -8.77 -11.65
CA PRO A 62 0.96 -10.15 -11.54
C PRO A 62 1.68 -10.45 -10.24
N PHE A 63 2.03 -9.43 -9.46
CA PHE A 63 2.64 -9.60 -8.14
C PHE A 63 1.60 -9.88 -7.04
N GLY A 64 0.31 -9.97 -7.42
CA GLY A 64 -0.75 -10.30 -6.48
C GLY A 64 -1.35 -9.10 -5.76
N ILE A 65 -2.48 -9.34 -5.13
CA ILE A 65 -3.24 -8.32 -4.41
C ILE A 65 -3.38 -8.77 -2.96
N PRO A 66 -2.90 -7.97 -1.99
CA PRO A 66 -3.05 -8.32 -0.58
C PRO A 66 -4.52 -8.34 -0.15
N ASP A 67 -4.82 -9.12 0.87
CA ASP A 67 -6.16 -9.13 1.49
C ASP A 67 -6.32 -7.97 2.45
N GLN A 68 -7.58 -7.57 2.63
CA GLN A 68 -7.94 -6.62 3.70
C GLN A 68 -7.62 -7.24 5.05
N ALA A 69 -7.22 -6.41 6.00
CA ALA A 69 -6.95 -6.86 7.36
C ALA A 69 -7.14 -5.67 8.31
N PRO A 70 -7.18 -5.89 9.64
CA PRO A 70 -7.20 -4.76 10.57
C PRO A 70 -6.01 -3.83 10.32
N ARG A 71 -6.29 -2.54 10.19
CA ARG A 71 -5.31 -1.48 9.89
C ARG A 71 -4.67 -1.59 8.50
N ILE A 72 -5.08 -2.54 7.66
CA ILE A 72 -4.58 -2.69 6.29
C ILE A 72 -5.78 -2.58 5.34
N ARG A 73 -5.91 -1.44 4.69
CA ARG A 73 -6.95 -1.21 3.71
C ARG A 73 -6.37 -1.40 2.32
N VAL A 74 -7.05 -2.18 1.49
CA VAL A 74 -6.62 -2.45 0.12
C VAL A 74 -7.64 -1.85 -0.84
N VAL A 75 -7.17 -0.98 -1.73
CA VAL A 75 -7.96 -0.42 -2.82
C VAL A 75 -7.45 -1.03 -4.11
N VAL A 76 -8.35 -1.70 -4.84
CA VAL A 76 -8.01 -2.32 -6.11
C VAL A 76 -8.51 -1.42 -7.23
N LEU A 77 -7.60 -1.01 -8.11
CA LEU A 77 -7.94 -0.17 -9.27
C LEU A 77 -8.16 -1.07 -10.47
N ASP A 78 -9.40 -1.08 -10.96
CA ASP A 78 -9.78 -1.96 -12.06
C ASP A 78 -9.01 -1.64 -13.33
N GLY A 79 -8.48 -2.70 -13.96
CA GLY A 79 -7.74 -2.59 -15.22
C GLY A 79 -6.30 -2.12 -15.09
N GLU A 80 -5.85 -1.69 -13.92
CA GLU A 80 -4.47 -1.27 -13.72
C GLU A 80 -3.54 -2.46 -13.52
N THR A 81 -2.31 -2.28 -13.99
CA THR A 81 -1.23 -3.24 -13.79
C THR A 81 -0.34 -2.83 -12.61
N HIS A 82 0.81 -3.49 -12.46
CA HIS A 82 1.76 -3.17 -11.40
C HIS A 82 2.24 -1.72 -11.44
N ALA A 83 2.34 -1.13 -12.62
CA ALA A 83 2.82 0.25 -12.78
C ALA A 83 1.83 1.31 -12.31
N LEU A 84 0.53 0.99 -12.23
CA LEU A 84 -0.53 1.95 -11.86
C LEU A 84 -0.49 3.22 -12.73
N SER A 85 -0.11 3.08 -14.00
CA SER A 85 0.16 4.22 -14.88
C SER A 85 -0.95 4.55 -15.85
N ARG A 86 -1.98 3.71 -15.93
CA ARG A 86 -3.06 3.87 -16.90
C ARG A 86 -3.97 5.06 -16.54
N ARG A 87 -4.30 5.18 -15.26
CA ARG A 87 -5.12 6.26 -14.72
C ARG A 87 -4.51 6.74 -13.40
N PRO A 88 -3.41 7.48 -13.44
CA PRO A 88 -2.72 7.90 -12.21
C PRO A 88 -3.59 8.75 -11.29
N GLU A 89 -4.57 9.48 -11.84
CA GLU A 89 -5.49 10.28 -11.05
C GLU A 89 -6.37 9.45 -10.11
N THR A 90 -6.70 8.20 -10.47
CA THR A 90 -7.52 7.36 -9.59
C THR A 90 -6.74 6.90 -8.38
N ALA A 91 -5.46 6.57 -8.55
CA ALA A 91 -4.58 6.24 -7.42
C ALA A 91 -4.39 7.46 -6.52
N GLY A 92 -4.18 8.63 -7.10
CA GLY A 92 -4.04 9.87 -6.35
C GLY A 92 -5.30 10.22 -5.56
N ALA A 93 -6.47 10.05 -6.17
CA ALA A 93 -7.74 10.31 -5.49
C ALA A 93 -7.96 9.36 -4.30
N ALA A 94 -7.66 8.07 -4.47
CA ALA A 94 -7.79 7.09 -3.39
C ALA A 94 -6.84 7.42 -2.23
N ALA A 95 -5.60 7.74 -2.55
CA ALA A 95 -4.61 8.12 -1.54
C ALA A 95 -5.03 9.39 -0.80
N GLY A 96 -5.47 10.40 -1.52
CA GLY A 96 -5.90 11.67 -0.93
C GLY A 96 -7.10 11.50 0.00
N ALA A 97 -8.10 10.72 -0.41
CA ALA A 97 -9.28 10.46 0.41
C ALA A 97 -8.91 9.74 1.71
N TRP A 98 -8.01 8.75 1.63
CA TRP A 98 -7.56 8.03 2.80
C TRP A 98 -6.78 8.92 3.75
N LEU A 99 -5.84 9.71 3.24
CA LEU A 99 -5.06 10.64 4.05
C LEU A 99 -5.95 11.65 4.77
N ALA A 100 -6.96 12.18 4.08
CA ALA A 100 -7.89 13.13 4.67
C ALA A 100 -8.69 12.55 5.84
N GLY A 101 -8.88 11.23 5.84
CA GLY A 101 -9.61 10.55 6.91
C GLY A 101 -8.74 10.13 8.10
N LEU A 102 -7.42 10.29 8.03
CA LEU A 102 -6.55 9.87 9.12
C LEU A 102 -6.56 10.87 10.28
N PRO A 103 -6.71 10.38 11.52
CA PRO A 103 -6.71 11.27 12.68
C PRO A 103 -5.38 12.02 12.81
N GLY A 104 -5.47 13.33 13.04
CA GLY A 104 -4.30 14.15 13.37
C GLY A 104 -3.41 14.54 12.21
N LEU A 105 -3.75 14.17 10.96
CA LEU A 105 -2.91 14.52 9.80
C LEU A 105 -3.30 15.85 9.15
N ILE A 106 -4.58 16.22 9.22
CA ILE A 106 -5.10 17.41 8.53
C ILE A 106 -5.64 18.46 9.47
N HIS A 107 -5.55 18.24 10.75
CA HIS A 107 -6.05 19.19 11.73
C HIS A 107 -4.90 19.88 12.43
N PRO A 108 -5.05 21.18 12.67
CA PRO A 108 -4.09 21.92 13.48
C PRO A 108 -3.95 21.32 14.85
#